data_cad8a98d33f9beed4661a4a7fb2f7fce
#
_entry.id   cad8a98d33f9beed4661a4a7fb2f7fce
#
_cell.length_a   1.000
_cell.length_b   1.000
_cell.length_c   1.000
_cell.angle_alpha   90.00
_cell.angle_beta   90.00
_cell.angle_gamma   90.00
#
_symmetry.space_group_name_H-M   'P 1'
#
loop_
_entity.id
_entity.type
_entity.pdbx_description
1 polymer ?
#
loop_
_entity_poly.entity_id
_entity_poly.type
_entity_poly.pdbx_seq_one_letter_code
_entity_poly.pdbx_strand_id
1 'polypeptide(L)'
;MPEGQSKRHGVRFVPGQVAVLSVESEAPAYFAFASAPEDEELEVLVKQKTGASSLIFNLPPGGKIDLLEIVGHGFPLDDLKGKDLVFVAMGTGVAPLRSALRHVLKRQDEFGQSVVLYGARTPDDFCFRDETEGWEEKGVELRQVVSRPDGHDWSGPTGYVQTLLDHVLPDLKSPVALVCGSPEMIEQTRDRLAQMGFAPNEILTNY
;
A
#
# COMPACT_ATOMS: atom_id res chain seq x y z
N MET A 1 11.10 -32.64 -19.55
CA MET A 1 10.92 -32.02 -18.24
C MET A 1 9.67 -31.15 -18.35
N PRO A 2 8.57 -31.43 -17.66
CA PRO A 2 7.41 -30.55 -17.73
C PRO A 2 7.73 -29.25 -16.99
N GLU A 3 7.51 -28.15 -17.69
CA GLU A 3 7.63 -26.79 -17.20
C GLU A 3 6.80 -26.61 -15.93
N GLY A 4 7.42 -25.95 -14.93
CA GLY A 4 6.87 -25.82 -13.60
C GLY A 4 5.50 -25.16 -13.61
N GLN A 5 4.51 -25.87 -13.13
CA GLN A 5 3.25 -25.28 -12.69
C GLN A 5 3.60 -24.34 -11.53
N SER A 6 3.49 -23.04 -11.79
CA SER A 6 3.49 -21.99 -10.78
C SER A 6 2.51 -22.39 -9.66
N LYS A 7 3.02 -22.67 -8.47
CA LYS A 7 2.20 -23.01 -7.31
C LYS A 7 1.68 -21.70 -6.72
N ARG A 8 0.56 -21.21 -7.23
CA ARG A 8 -0.18 -20.15 -6.54
C ARG A 8 -0.46 -20.59 -5.10
N HIS A 9 -0.31 -19.68 -4.13
CA HIS A 9 -0.52 -19.93 -2.70
C HIS A 9 -1.93 -20.46 -2.32
N GLY A 10 -2.92 -20.37 -3.20
CA GLY A 10 -4.29 -20.87 -2.97
C GLY A 10 -5.14 -20.02 -2.00
N VAL A 11 -4.57 -18.97 -1.42
CA VAL A 11 -5.27 -18.03 -0.53
C VAL A 11 -6.03 -16.99 -1.35
N ARG A 12 -7.29 -16.74 -1.01
CA ARG A 12 -8.11 -15.71 -1.66
C ARG A 12 -8.27 -14.51 -0.76
N PHE A 13 -7.97 -13.34 -1.28
CA PHE A 13 -8.17 -12.07 -0.58
C PHE A 13 -8.44 -10.93 -1.59
N VAL A 14 -8.96 -9.83 -1.08
CA VAL A 14 -9.13 -8.58 -1.83
C VAL A 14 -7.91 -7.69 -1.54
N PRO A 15 -7.33 -6.99 -2.54
CA PRO A 15 -6.23 -6.05 -2.31
C PRO A 15 -6.53 -5.11 -1.15
N GLY A 16 -5.57 -4.95 -0.24
CA GLY A 16 -5.75 -4.13 0.95
C GLY A 16 -6.25 -4.86 2.18
N GLN A 17 -6.74 -6.10 2.07
CA GLN A 17 -7.08 -6.90 3.26
C GLN A 17 -5.86 -7.23 4.13
N VAL A 18 -6.15 -7.66 5.35
CA VAL A 18 -5.18 -7.87 6.42
C VAL A 18 -5.13 -9.35 6.79
N ALA A 19 -3.93 -9.91 6.79
CA ALA A 19 -3.63 -11.23 7.33
C ALA A 19 -3.47 -11.15 8.86
N VAL A 20 -4.14 -12.03 9.58
CA VAL A 20 -3.92 -12.29 11.00
C VAL A 20 -2.91 -13.43 11.11
N LEU A 21 -1.69 -13.09 11.50
CA LEU A 21 -0.55 -14.01 11.52
C LEU A 21 -0.12 -14.35 12.94
N SER A 22 0.31 -15.59 13.15
CA SER A 22 0.89 -16.08 14.41
C SER A 22 2.17 -16.87 14.15
N VAL A 23 3.05 -16.87 15.12
CA VAL A 23 4.27 -17.68 15.16
C VAL A 23 4.38 -18.31 16.53
N GLU A 24 4.63 -19.64 16.61
CA GLU A 24 4.90 -20.36 17.84
C GLU A 24 3.84 -20.16 18.95
N SER A 25 2.56 -20.07 18.61
CA SER A 25 1.45 -19.83 19.55
C SER A 25 1.47 -18.48 20.29
N GLU A 26 2.28 -17.53 19.82
CA GLU A 26 2.22 -16.14 20.29
C GLU A 26 0.92 -15.45 19.91
N ALA A 27 0.59 -14.39 20.62
CA ALA A 27 -0.59 -13.58 20.30
C ALA A 27 -0.55 -13.08 18.85
N PRO A 28 -1.64 -13.26 18.09
CA PRO A 28 -1.67 -12.88 16.68
C PRO A 28 -1.37 -11.41 16.45
N ALA A 29 -0.78 -11.11 15.29
CA ALA A 29 -0.56 -9.74 14.83
C ALA A 29 -1.15 -9.53 13.42
N TYR A 30 -1.47 -8.29 13.10
CA TYR A 30 -2.20 -7.88 11.91
C TYR A 30 -1.24 -7.26 10.90
N PHE A 31 -1.20 -7.82 9.68
CA PHE A 31 -0.35 -7.35 8.60
C PHE A 31 -1.16 -7.26 7.31
N ALA A 32 -1.22 -6.07 6.72
CA ALA A 32 -1.83 -5.97 5.40
C ALA A 32 -1.02 -6.76 4.36
N PHE A 33 -1.70 -7.43 3.45
CA PHE A 33 -1.04 -8.02 2.29
C PHE A 33 -0.36 -6.93 1.47
N ALA A 34 0.90 -7.18 1.10
CA ALA A 34 1.67 -6.33 0.21
C ALA A 34 1.73 -6.91 -1.22
N SER A 35 1.49 -8.22 -1.38
CA SER A 35 1.30 -8.90 -2.66
C SER A 35 -0.09 -8.66 -3.23
N ALA A 36 -0.24 -8.73 -4.55
CA ALA A 36 -1.55 -8.82 -5.18
C ALA A 36 -2.14 -10.24 -5.05
N PRO A 37 -3.48 -10.41 -5.16
CA PRO A 37 -4.10 -11.74 -5.12
C PRO A 37 -3.62 -12.69 -6.23
N GLU A 38 -3.12 -12.15 -7.33
CA GLU A 38 -2.62 -12.90 -8.48
C GLU A 38 -1.12 -13.24 -8.41
N ASP A 39 -0.41 -12.73 -7.38
CA ASP A 39 1.00 -13.03 -7.21
C ASP A 39 1.19 -14.50 -6.81
N GLU A 40 2.36 -15.03 -7.02
CA GLU A 40 2.66 -16.43 -6.71
C GLU A 40 2.87 -16.65 -5.21
N GLU A 41 3.37 -15.62 -4.54
CA GLU A 41 3.71 -15.63 -3.13
C GLU A 41 2.89 -14.59 -2.35
N LEU A 42 2.62 -14.89 -1.09
CA LEU A 42 2.04 -13.95 -0.16
C LEU A 42 3.15 -13.11 0.47
N GLU A 43 3.00 -11.79 0.39
CA GLU A 43 3.94 -10.87 0.99
C GLU A 43 3.25 -9.99 2.03
N VAL A 44 3.93 -9.74 3.14
CA VAL A 44 3.55 -8.75 4.15
C VAL A 44 4.75 -7.87 4.51
N LEU A 45 4.48 -6.62 4.84
CA LEU A 45 5.51 -5.70 5.30
C LEU A 45 5.56 -5.69 6.83
N VAL A 46 6.69 -6.11 7.39
CA VAL A 46 6.87 -6.22 8.84
C VAL A 46 7.82 -5.12 9.33
N LYS A 47 7.33 -4.25 10.22
CA LYS A 47 8.17 -3.35 11.00
C LYS A 47 8.48 -4.01 12.33
N GLN A 48 9.77 -4.09 12.68
CA GLN A 48 10.20 -4.65 13.96
C GLN A 48 9.58 -3.84 15.13
N LYS A 49 8.85 -4.56 15.97
CA LYS A 49 8.24 -4.06 17.21
C LYS A 49 8.42 -5.11 18.30
N THR A 50 7.41 -5.35 19.13
CA THR A 50 7.34 -6.41 20.16
C THR A 50 6.37 -7.51 19.76
N GLY A 51 6.36 -8.66 20.47
CA GLY A 51 5.46 -9.77 20.23
C GLY A 51 5.66 -10.42 18.85
N ALA A 52 4.57 -10.89 18.22
CA ALA A 52 4.61 -11.58 16.94
C ALA A 52 5.34 -10.81 15.83
N SER A 53 5.26 -9.47 15.81
CA SER A 53 6.02 -8.66 14.83
C SER A 53 7.52 -8.86 14.96
N SER A 54 8.07 -8.96 16.19
CA SER A 54 9.49 -9.21 16.41
C SER A 54 9.88 -10.62 16.01
N LEU A 55 9.03 -11.62 16.31
CA LEU A 55 9.29 -13.00 15.94
C LEU A 55 9.30 -13.16 14.42
N ILE A 56 8.30 -12.65 13.72
CA ILE A 56 8.22 -12.72 12.25
C ILE A 56 9.43 -12.01 11.64
N PHE A 57 9.81 -10.82 12.15
CA PHE A 57 10.95 -10.06 11.64
C PHE A 57 12.28 -10.82 11.75
N ASN A 58 12.46 -11.61 12.82
CA ASN A 58 13.68 -12.39 13.08
C ASN A 58 13.58 -13.84 12.60
N LEU A 59 12.47 -14.25 11.99
CA LEU A 59 12.27 -15.61 11.55
C LEU A 59 13.25 -15.97 10.43
N PRO A 60 14.03 -17.03 10.53
CA PRO A 60 14.94 -17.42 9.47
C PRO A 60 14.18 -17.94 8.24
N PRO A 61 14.78 -17.92 7.04
CA PRO A 61 14.20 -18.52 5.86
C PRO A 61 13.79 -19.98 6.11
N GLY A 62 12.58 -20.34 5.67
CA GLY A 62 11.98 -21.66 5.93
C GLY A 62 11.23 -21.77 7.28
N GLY A 63 11.27 -20.71 8.10
CA GLY A 63 10.45 -20.62 9.30
C GLY A 63 8.95 -20.66 8.98
N LYS A 64 8.14 -21.12 9.93
CA LYS A 64 6.70 -21.27 9.74
C LYS A 64 5.93 -20.11 10.34
N ILE A 65 4.95 -19.62 9.59
CA ILE A 65 3.99 -18.60 10.00
C ILE A 65 2.60 -19.18 9.75
N ASP A 66 1.72 -19.08 10.74
CA ASP A 66 0.34 -19.50 10.61
C ASP A 66 -0.52 -18.31 10.18
N LEU A 67 -1.23 -18.44 9.07
CA LEU A 67 -2.28 -17.54 8.64
C LEU A 67 -3.59 -18.00 9.28
N LEU A 68 -4.07 -17.28 10.30
CA LEU A 68 -5.24 -17.63 11.07
C LEU A 68 -6.53 -17.14 10.44
N GLU A 69 -6.51 -15.91 9.92
CA GLU A 69 -7.69 -15.24 9.40
C GLU A 69 -7.29 -14.14 8.38
N ILE A 70 -8.23 -13.79 7.52
CA ILE A 70 -8.13 -12.62 6.64
C ILE A 70 -9.27 -11.69 7.00
N VAL A 71 -8.94 -10.44 7.35
CA VAL A 71 -9.91 -9.45 7.84
C VAL A 71 -9.84 -8.14 7.08
N GLY A 72 -10.83 -7.26 7.30
CA GLY A 72 -10.95 -5.98 6.61
C GLY A 72 -11.70 -6.11 5.28
N HIS A 73 -12.11 -4.97 4.73
CA HIS A 73 -12.87 -4.92 3.48
C HIS A 73 -11.95 -4.96 2.25
N GLY A 74 -10.72 -4.45 2.39
CA GLY A 74 -9.85 -4.20 1.25
C GLY A 74 -10.37 -3.05 0.38
N PHE A 75 -9.86 -2.99 -0.85
CA PHE A 75 -10.26 -1.99 -1.85
C PHE A 75 -11.08 -2.65 -2.95
N PRO A 76 -12.34 -2.21 -3.21
CA PRO A 76 -13.23 -2.81 -4.21
C PRO A 76 -12.85 -2.34 -5.61
N LEU A 77 -11.67 -2.71 -6.10
CA LEU A 77 -11.08 -2.21 -7.34
C LEU A 77 -11.94 -2.48 -8.59
N ASP A 78 -12.71 -3.56 -8.59
CA ASP A 78 -13.62 -3.84 -9.71
C ASP A 78 -14.70 -2.78 -9.91
N ASP A 79 -15.09 -2.08 -8.83
CA ASP A 79 -16.07 -0.98 -8.87
C ASP A 79 -15.42 0.35 -9.33
N LEU A 80 -14.09 0.38 -9.42
CA LEU A 80 -13.31 1.58 -9.77
C LEU A 80 -12.81 1.59 -11.22
N LYS A 81 -13.30 0.69 -12.07
CA LYS A 81 -12.92 0.63 -13.50
C LYS A 81 -13.21 1.97 -14.19
N GLY A 82 -12.26 2.44 -14.98
CA GLY A 82 -12.32 3.73 -15.68
C GLY A 82 -12.01 4.94 -14.80
N LYS A 83 -11.74 4.76 -13.50
CA LYS A 83 -11.36 5.84 -12.58
C LYS A 83 -9.86 6.06 -12.58
N ASP A 84 -9.45 7.30 -12.32
CA ASP A 84 -8.08 7.62 -11.93
C ASP A 84 -7.87 7.27 -10.46
N LEU A 85 -6.77 6.62 -10.12
CA LEU A 85 -6.53 6.11 -8.77
C LEU A 85 -5.38 6.87 -8.09
N VAL A 86 -5.68 7.44 -6.92
CA VAL A 86 -4.71 8.16 -6.09
C VAL A 86 -4.43 7.34 -4.82
N PHE A 87 -3.26 6.74 -4.76
CA PHE A 87 -2.79 5.95 -3.63
C PHE A 87 -2.06 6.86 -2.65
N VAL A 88 -2.63 7.11 -1.48
CA VAL A 88 -2.04 7.99 -0.46
C VAL A 88 -1.52 7.16 0.70
N ALA A 89 -0.20 6.99 0.75
CA ALA A 89 0.50 6.13 1.70
C ALA A 89 1.30 6.91 2.74
N MET A 90 1.38 6.39 3.98
CA MET A 90 2.37 6.81 4.96
C MET A 90 3.01 5.60 5.65
N GLY A 91 4.36 5.55 5.63
CA GLY A 91 5.13 4.49 6.29
C GLY A 91 4.72 3.09 5.81
N THR A 92 4.42 2.17 6.73
CA THR A 92 4.00 0.81 6.40
C THR A 92 2.60 0.73 5.76
N GLY A 93 1.82 1.82 5.77
CA GLY A 93 0.55 1.91 5.03
C GLY A 93 0.72 1.78 3.51
N VAL A 94 1.94 1.81 3.00
CA VAL A 94 2.22 1.51 1.60
C VAL A 94 1.92 0.04 1.25
N ALA A 95 1.99 -0.90 2.20
CA ALA A 95 1.80 -2.32 1.93
C ALA A 95 0.43 -2.66 1.31
N PRO A 96 -0.73 -2.31 1.91
CA PRO A 96 -2.04 -2.57 1.31
C PRO A 96 -2.24 -1.80 0.00
N LEU A 97 -1.65 -0.64 -0.15
CA LEU A 97 -1.72 0.16 -1.38
C LEU A 97 -0.85 -0.44 -2.48
N ARG A 98 0.32 -1.02 -2.14
CA ARG A 98 1.14 -1.80 -3.10
C ARG A 98 0.37 -3.03 -3.60
N SER A 99 -0.33 -3.73 -2.71
CA SER A 99 -1.21 -4.84 -3.12
C SER A 99 -2.23 -4.41 -4.17
N ALA A 100 -2.90 -3.27 -3.92
CA ALA A 100 -3.88 -2.71 -4.85
C ALA A 100 -3.20 -2.22 -6.16
N LEU A 101 -2.08 -1.52 -6.07
CA LEU A 101 -1.34 -1.04 -7.23
C LEU A 101 -0.86 -2.20 -8.12
N ARG A 102 -0.30 -3.26 -7.54
CA ARG A 102 0.14 -4.45 -8.30
C ARG A 102 -1.02 -5.14 -9.02
N HIS A 103 -2.21 -5.19 -8.40
CA HIS A 103 -3.42 -5.69 -9.04
C HIS A 103 -3.85 -4.80 -10.21
N VAL A 104 -3.85 -3.47 -10.03
CA VAL A 104 -4.17 -2.49 -11.08
C VAL A 104 -3.17 -2.59 -12.23
N LEU A 105 -1.87 -2.67 -11.94
CA LEU A 105 -0.82 -2.76 -12.97
C LEU A 105 -0.89 -4.02 -13.85
N LYS A 106 -1.54 -5.09 -13.40
CA LYS A 106 -1.83 -6.28 -14.21
C LYS A 106 -3.06 -6.10 -15.10
N ARG A 107 -3.83 -5.05 -14.89
CA ARG A 107 -5.12 -4.77 -15.53
C ARG A 107 -5.21 -3.29 -15.95
N GLN A 108 -4.09 -2.69 -16.39
CA GLN A 108 -3.97 -1.25 -16.65
C GLN A 108 -5.05 -0.71 -17.60
N ASP A 109 -5.42 -1.49 -18.60
CA ASP A 109 -6.46 -1.09 -19.59
C ASP A 109 -7.85 -0.89 -18.97
N GLU A 110 -8.08 -1.38 -17.75
CA GLU A 110 -9.36 -1.24 -17.05
C GLU A 110 -9.45 0.02 -16.20
N PHE A 111 -8.34 0.72 -15.94
CA PHE A 111 -8.27 1.89 -15.06
C PHE A 111 -7.74 3.12 -15.79
N GLY A 112 -7.95 4.29 -15.21
CA GLY A 112 -7.33 5.54 -15.66
C GLY A 112 -5.89 5.68 -15.16
N GLN A 113 -5.48 6.90 -14.90
CA GLN A 113 -4.14 7.19 -14.38
C GLN A 113 -3.98 6.65 -12.96
N SER A 114 -2.76 6.23 -12.63
CA SER A 114 -2.38 5.84 -11.27
C SER A 114 -1.34 6.80 -10.72
N VAL A 115 -1.63 7.39 -9.57
CA VAL A 115 -0.73 8.30 -8.85
C VAL A 115 -0.46 7.74 -7.46
N VAL A 116 0.80 7.64 -7.05
CA VAL A 116 1.21 7.22 -5.71
C VAL A 116 1.82 8.42 -4.98
N LEU A 117 1.18 8.83 -3.90
CA LEU A 117 1.66 9.84 -2.96
C LEU A 117 2.18 9.11 -1.73
N TYR A 118 3.48 9.15 -1.48
CA TYR A 118 4.08 8.38 -0.40
C TYR A 118 4.85 9.27 0.57
N GLY A 119 4.37 9.32 1.80
CA GLY A 119 5.00 10.03 2.91
C GLY A 119 5.81 9.11 3.82
N ALA A 120 7.00 9.55 4.18
CA ALA A 120 7.85 8.91 5.17
C ALA A 120 8.37 9.92 6.20
N ARG A 121 8.95 9.43 7.29
CA ARG A 121 9.59 10.29 8.28
C ARG A 121 10.93 10.76 7.77
N THR A 122 11.74 9.83 7.31
CA THR A 122 13.06 10.05 6.70
C THR A 122 13.13 9.31 5.37
N PRO A 123 14.09 9.60 4.49
CA PRO A 123 14.27 8.86 3.24
C PRO A 123 14.47 7.36 3.44
N ASP A 124 15.08 6.94 4.55
CA ASP A 124 15.37 5.54 4.86
C ASP A 124 14.12 4.75 5.29
N ASP A 125 13.03 5.46 5.66
CA ASP A 125 11.76 4.84 6.01
C ASP A 125 10.89 4.47 4.80
N PHE A 126 11.28 4.81 3.56
CA PHE A 126 10.58 4.36 2.36
C PHE A 126 10.80 2.86 2.15
N CYS A 127 9.72 2.12 2.05
CA CYS A 127 9.71 0.69 1.73
C CYS A 127 9.55 0.48 0.22
N PHE A 128 9.96 -0.70 -0.29
CA PHE A 128 9.84 -1.10 -1.69
C PHE A 128 10.54 -0.13 -2.69
N ARG A 129 11.67 0.45 -2.26
CA ARG A 129 12.42 1.44 -3.05
C ARG A 129 12.93 0.89 -4.39
N ASP A 130 13.23 -0.38 -4.41
CA ASP A 130 13.66 -1.15 -5.60
C ASP A 130 12.55 -1.37 -6.63
N GLU A 131 11.28 -1.15 -6.26
CA GLU A 131 10.14 -1.29 -7.17
C GLU A 131 9.70 0.04 -7.80
N THR A 132 10.12 1.18 -7.24
CA THR A 132 9.59 2.50 -7.62
C THR A 132 9.87 2.85 -9.09
N GLU A 133 11.07 2.55 -9.59
CA GLU A 133 11.42 2.73 -11.00
C GLU A 133 10.51 1.90 -11.91
N GLY A 134 10.25 0.63 -11.56
CA GLY A 134 9.34 -0.24 -12.31
C GLY A 134 7.88 0.20 -12.26
N TRP A 135 7.46 0.98 -11.28
CA TRP A 135 6.13 1.62 -11.27
C TRP A 135 6.09 2.78 -12.26
N GLU A 136 7.11 3.65 -12.26
CA GLU A 136 7.21 4.81 -13.16
C GLU A 136 7.32 4.36 -14.63
N GLU A 137 8.09 3.30 -14.92
CA GLU A 137 8.17 2.68 -16.26
C GLU A 137 6.80 2.19 -16.78
N LYS A 138 5.89 1.83 -15.87
CA LYS A 138 4.51 1.45 -16.17
C LYS A 138 3.52 2.61 -16.17
N GLY A 139 4.01 3.84 -16.12
CA GLY A 139 3.19 5.04 -16.20
C GLY A 139 2.55 5.47 -14.88
N VAL A 140 2.99 4.94 -13.74
CA VAL A 140 2.55 5.42 -12.42
C VAL A 140 3.28 6.71 -12.09
N GLU A 141 2.56 7.76 -11.76
CA GLU A 141 3.17 8.97 -11.20
C GLU A 141 3.49 8.76 -9.73
N LEU A 142 4.78 8.78 -9.36
CA LEU A 142 5.22 8.67 -7.98
C LEU A 142 5.66 10.03 -7.43
N ARG A 143 5.06 10.44 -6.31
CA ARG A 143 5.46 11.62 -5.53
C ARG A 143 5.79 11.21 -4.10
N GLN A 144 6.99 11.53 -3.67
CA GLN A 144 7.48 11.21 -2.33
C GLN A 144 7.72 12.48 -1.51
N VAL A 145 7.48 12.41 -0.21
CA VAL A 145 7.72 13.51 0.72
C VAL A 145 8.22 12.97 2.06
N VAL A 146 9.17 13.67 2.68
CA VAL A 146 9.64 13.34 4.02
C VAL A 146 9.32 14.45 5.01
N SER A 147 8.98 14.07 6.24
CA SER A 147 8.65 15.05 7.28
C SER A 147 9.87 15.48 8.12
N ARG A 148 10.96 14.73 8.09
CA ARG A 148 12.20 14.98 8.84
C ARG A 148 13.42 14.63 7.97
N PRO A 149 13.81 15.50 7.03
CA PRO A 149 14.95 15.25 6.14
C PRO A 149 16.31 15.49 6.82
N ASP A 150 16.35 16.15 7.99
CA ASP A 150 17.60 16.59 8.64
C ASP A 150 18.55 15.42 8.90
N GLY A 151 19.80 15.57 8.45
CA GLY A 151 20.85 14.55 8.58
C GLY A 151 20.78 13.44 7.53
N HIS A 152 19.89 13.53 6.53
CA HIS A 152 19.74 12.57 5.43
C HIS A 152 19.98 13.26 4.08
N ASP A 153 20.44 12.48 3.11
CA ASP A 153 20.53 12.93 1.71
C ASP A 153 19.14 12.91 1.06
N TRP A 154 18.45 14.06 1.13
CA TRP A 154 17.12 14.26 0.57
C TRP A 154 17.00 15.61 -0.13
N SER A 155 16.74 15.57 -1.43
CA SER A 155 16.52 16.75 -2.28
C SER A 155 15.05 16.95 -2.69
N GLY A 156 14.16 16.03 -2.29
CA GLY A 156 12.74 16.08 -2.61
C GLY A 156 11.93 17.00 -1.66
N PRO A 157 10.60 17.04 -1.83
CA PRO A 157 9.69 17.82 -0.99
C PRO A 157 9.79 17.44 0.50
N THR A 158 9.58 18.45 1.36
CA THR A 158 9.53 18.29 2.82
C THR A 158 8.14 18.62 3.33
N GLY A 159 7.60 17.79 4.21
CA GLY A 159 6.28 17.96 4.81
C GLY A 159 5.50 16.66 4.94
N TYR A 160 4.19 16.75 4.82
CA TYR A 160 3.27 15.63 4.99
C TYR A 160 2.61 15.26 3.66
N VAL A 161 2.26 13.98 3.50
CA VAL A 161 1.78 13.42 2.22
C VAL A 161 0.53 14.11 1.68
N GLN A 162 -0.39 14.55 2.54
CA GLN A 162 -1.61 15.24 2.14
C GLN A 162 -1.37 16.60 1.45
N THR A 163 -0.19 17.19 1.63
CA THR A 163 0.16 18.44 0.92
C THR A 163 0.46 18.21 -0.55
N LEU A 164 0.76 16.98 -0.96
CA LEU A 164 1.00 16.64 -2.36
C LEU A 164 -0.27 16.58 -3.22
N LEU A 165 -1.44 16.46 -2.59
CA LEU A 165 -2.74 16.38 -3.29
C LEU A 165 -2.98 17.58 -4.21
N ASP A 166 -2.60 18.79 -3.76
CA ASP A 166 -2.80 20.02 -4.50
C ASP A 166 -2.07 20.07 -5.84
N HIS A 167 -1.02 19.25 -5.97
CA HIS A 167 -0.15 19.25 -7.16
C HIS A 167 -0.54 18.19 -8.21
N VAL A 168 -1.34 17.22 -7.85
CA VAL A 168 -1.67 16.08 -8.74
C VAL A 168 -3.13 16.01 -9.13
N LEU A 169 -4.05 16.36 -8.22
CA LEU A 169 -5.49 16.21 -8.46
C LEU A 169 -6.06 17.04 -9.60
N PRO A 170 -5.56 18.27 -9.89
CA PRO A 170 -6.10 19.08 -10.98
C PRO A 170 -6.00 18.43 -12.36
N ASP A 171 -5.07 17.51 -12.54
CA ASP A 171 -4.79 16.85 -13.81
C ASP A 171 -5.62 15.56 -14.02
N LEU A 172 -6.34 15.10 -12.98
CA LEU A 172 -7.13 13.88 -12.99
C LEU A 172 -8.60 14.15 -13.34
N LYS A 173 -9.24 13.21 -14.06
CA LYS A 173 -10.60 13.39 -14.58
C LYS A 173 -11.70 12.87 -13.67
N SER A 174 -11.47 11.77 -12.99
CA SER A 174 -12.46 11.11 -12.14
C SER A 174 -11.74 10.35 -11.01
N PRO A 175 -10.99 11.08 -10.16
CA PRO A 175 -10.12 10.47 -9.18
C PRO A 175 -10.89 9.80 -8.03
N VAL A 176 -10.37 8.66 -7.58
CA VAL A 176 -10.73 7.99 -6.34
C VAL A 176 -9.47 7.79 -5.51
N ALA A 177 -9.50 8.19 -4.25
CA ALA A 177 -8.37 8.08 -3.34
C ALA A 177 -8.44 6.79 -2.51
N LEU A 178 -7.34 6.03 -2.52
CA LEU A 178 -7.11 4.89 -1.64
C LEU A 178 -6.07 5.32 -0.58
N VAL A 179 -6.48 5.36 0.69
CA VAL A 179 -5.70 6.00 1.76
C VAL A 179 -5.34 4.99 2.83
N CYS A 180 -4.05 4.87 3.16
CA CYS A 180 -3.59 4.03 4.27
C CYS A 180 -2.38 4.61 4.98
N GLY A 181 -2.45 4.68 6.32
CA GLY A 181 -1.40 5.22 7.18
C GLY A 181 -1.85 5.34 8.62
N SER A 182 -1.33 6.33 9.36
CA SER A 182 -1.82 6.60 10.70
C SER A 182 -3.24 7.18 10.70
N PRO A 183 -4.01 6.99 11.77
CA PRO A 183 -5.36 7.58 11.87
C PRO A 183 -5.36 9.10 11.63
N GLU A 184 -4.39 9.81 12.18
CA GLU A 184 -4.25 11.26 11.99
C GLU A 184 -4.01 11.63 10.52
N MET A 185 -3.12 10.90 9.82
CA MET A 185 -2.86 11.15 8.40
C MET A 185 -4.10 10.88 7.55
N ILE A 186 -4.84 9.81 7.86
CA ILE A 186 -6.08 9.45 7.14
C ILE A 186 -7.12 10.55 7.33
N GLU A 187 -7.33 11.03 8.57
CA GLU A 187 -8.28 12.09 8.87
C GLU A 187 -7.93 13.39 8.12
N GLN A 188 -6.67 13.85 8.22
CA GLN A 188 -6.20 15.04 7.52
C GLN A 188 -6.30 14.92 5.99
N THR A 189 -6.03 13.72 5.45
CA THR A 189 -6.18 13.45 4.02
C THR A 189 -7.65 13.52 3.59
N ARG A 190 -8.55 12.93 4.37
CA ARG A 190 -10.01 13.00 4.13
C ARG A 190 -10.52 14.42 4.15
N ASP A 191 -10.13 15.21 5.15
CA ASP A 191 -10.53 16.60 5.27
C ASP A 191 -10.05 17.42 4.05
N ARG A 192 -8.80 17.18 3.63
CA ARG A 192 -8.25 17.86 2.45
C ARG A 192 -8.98 17.49 1.17
N LEU A 193 -9.22 16.20 0.94
CA LEU A 193 -9.96 15.71 -0.22
C LEU A 193 -11.41 16.22 -0.23
N ALA A 194 -12.08 16.25 0.93
CA ALA A 194 -13.42 16.82 1.04
C ALA A 194 -13.46 18.31 0.66
N GLN A 195 -12.48 19.11 1.11
CA GLN A 195 -12.32 20.51 0.70
C GLN A 195 -12.09 20.67 -0.81
N MET A 196 -11.51 19.66 -1.47
CA MET A 196 -11.30 19.62 -2.91
C MET A 196 -12.50 19.05 -3.69
N GLY A 197 -13.60 18.72 -3.00
CA GLY A 197 -14.85 18.30 -3.61
C GLY A 197 -15.06 16.80 -3.75
N PHE A 198 -14.20 15.97 -3.16
CA PHE A 198 -14.40 14.51 -3.14
C PHE A 198 -15.61 14.14 -2.30
N ALA A 199 -16.45 13.26 -2.82
CA ALA A 199 -17.52 12.64 -2.04
C ALA A 199 -16.94 11.56 -1.09
N PRO A 200 -17.62 11.25 0.03
CA PRO A 200 -17.13 10.25 0.99
C PRO A 200 -16.85 8.87 0.38
N ASN A 201 -17.60 8.45 -0.63
CA ASN A 201 -17.43 7.19 -1.35
C ASN A 201 -16.29 7.21 -2.38
N GLU A 202 -15.65 8.34 -2.61
CA GLU A 202 -14.46 8.49 -3.44
C GLU A 202 -13.16 8.51 -2.60
N ILE A 203 -13.28 8.31 -1.28
CA ILE A 203 -12.15 8.26 -0.34
C ILE A 203 -12.21 6.94 0.42
N LEU A 204 -11.42 5.98 -0.01
CA LEU A 204 -11.46 4.61 0.48
C LEU A 204 -10.32 4.33 1.45
N THR A 205 -10.60 3.56 2.49
CA THR A 205 -9.60 2.96 3.38
C THR A 205 -9.78 1.43 3.35
N ASN A 206 -8.76 0.70 3.77
CA ASN A 206 -8.77 -0.76 3.73
C ASN A 206 -9.42 -1.46 4.94
N TYR A 207 -10.02 -0.70 5.86
CA TYR A 207 -10.68 -1.21 7.10
C TYR A 207 -11.99 -0.48 7.38
#